data_e682bbe311e269d86e97f930d6f9fd45
#
_entry.id   e682bbe311e269d86e97f930d6f9fd45
#
_cell.length_a   1.000
_cell.length_b   1.000
_cell.length_c   1.000
_cell.angle_alpha   90.00
_cell.angle_beta   90.00
_cell.angle_gamma   90.00
#
_symmetry.space_group_name_H-M   'P 1'
#
loop_
_entity.id
_entity.type
_entity.pdbx_description
1 polymer ?
#
loop_
_entity_poly.entity_id
_entity_poly.type
_entity_poly.pdbx_seq_one_letter_code
_entity_poly.pdbx_strand_id
1 'polypeptide(L)'
;MKKILNIVLVIFMSSTLFSQITILENDTTICSGSLTFNATVLNSSNPTSISLSDDTHSGVVPIGFTFNYYGTNYTQCVISSNNYITFNLANANNFSPWSINFNVPDASTTEIQNAILGPWQDINPGAGGNVRYATVGTAPNRIFVVEYCNIPMFSCTNLQFSSQIQLYENGSRVQTHIISKPLCTTWNTGQAIHATHNNGGTQATVVTGRNANS
;
A
#
# COMPACT_ATOMS: atom_id res chain seq x y z
N MET A 1 0.54 -63.46 22.58
CA MET A 1 0.51 -62.38 21.58
C MET A 1 -0.54 -61.35 22.01
N LYS A 2 -0.06 -60.22 22.55
CA LYS A 2 -0.92 -59.11 22.98
C LYS A 2 -1.17 -58.21 21.77
N LYS A 3 -2.40 -58.10 21.32
CA LYS A 3 -2.79 -57.12 20.29
C LYS A 3 -2.88 -55.73 20.92
N ILE A 4 -2.01 -54.84 20.47
CA ILE A 4 -2.03 -53.44 20.83
C ILE A 4 -3.11 -52.79 19.93
N LEU A 5 -4.19 -52.30 20.54
CA LEU A 5 -5.24 -51.55 19.88
C LEU A 5 -4.78 -50.11 19.81
N ASN A 6 -4.35 -49.65 18.63
CA ASN A 6 -4.06 -48.24 18.39
C ASN A 6 -5.41 -47.48 18.27
N ILE A 7 -5.78 -46.78 19.34
CA ILE A 7 -6.87 -45.83 19.30
C ILE A 7 -6.35 -44.55 18.67
N VAL A 8 -6.71 -44.26 17.44
CA VAL A 8 -6.51 -42.96 16.80
C VAL A 8 -7.59 -42.02 17.36
N LEU A 9 -7.19 -41.18 18.32
CA LEU A 9 -8.03 -40.11 18.84
C LEU A 9 -8.06 -38.99 17.80
N VAL A 10 -9.13 -38.94 17.01
CA VAL A 10 -9.39 -37.80 16.13
C VAL A 10 -9.98 -36.69 17.00
N ILE A 11 -9.15 -35.75 17.42
CA ILE A 11 -9.60 -34.55 18.11
C ILE A 11 -10.17 -33.62 17.05
N PHE A 12 -11.48 -33.53 16.94
CA PHE A 12 -12.14 -32.43 16.27
C PHE A 12 -11.93 -31.17 17.12
N MET A 13 -10.86 -30.46 16.88
CA MET A 13 -10.75 -29.08 17.33
C MET A 13 -11.70 -28.26 16.47
N SER A 14 -12.81 -27.79 17.06
CA SER A 14 -13.55 -26.66 16.52
C SER A 14 -12.61 -25.45 16.55
N SER A 15 -11.81 -25.30 15.50
CA SER A 15 -11.03 -24.10 15.31
C SER A 15 -12.01 -22.97 15.03
N THR A 16 -12.20 -22.09 15.99
CA THR A 16 -12.59 -20.72 15.67
C THR A 16 -11.57 -20.24 14.68
N LEU A 17 -11.98 -20.07 13.43
CA LEU A 17 -11.13 -19.59 12.35
C LEU A 17 -10.73 -18.15 12.67
N PHE A 18 -9.62 -17.98 13.35
CA PHE A 18 -8.89 -16.74 13.32
C PHE A 18 -8.24 -16.67 11.95
N SER A 19 -8.77 -15.82 11.08
CA SER A 19 -8.12 -15.49 9.82
C SER A 19 -6.84 -14.70 10.15
N GLN A 20 -5.77 -15.42 10.47
CA GLN A 20 -4.44 -14.85 10.46
C GLN A 20 -3.97 -14.85 9.00
N ILE A 21 -3.77 -13.66 8.43
CA ILE A 21 -2.95 -13.51 7.24
C ILE A 21 -1.51 -13.75 7.69
N THR A 22 -1.05 -14.97 7.62
CA THR A 22 0.36 -15.27 7.70
C THR A 22 0.90 -15.04 6.30
N ILE A 23 1.57 -13.91 6.07
CA ILE A 23 2.38 -13.72 4.88
C ILE A 23 3.56 -14.66 5.06
N LEU A 24 3.48 -15.84 4.43
CA LEU A 24 4.62 -16.73 4.35
C LEU A 24 5.66 -16.06 3.46
N GLU A 25 6.82 -15.92 4.04
CA GLU A 25 8.03 -15.38 3.49
C GLU A 25 8.36 -16.02 2.14
N ASN A 26 8.11 -15.31 1.10
CA ASN A 26 8.86 -15.25 -0.15
C ASN A 26 8.15 -14.16 -0.96
N ASP A 27 8.89 -13.11 -1.29
CA ASP A 27 8.48 -12.06 -2.22
C ASP A 27 8.09 -12.67 -3.56
N THR A 28 6.91 -13.27 -3.60
CA THR A 28 6.33 -13.78 -4.83
C THR A 28 5.64 -12.61 -5.49
N THR A 29 6.06 -12.29 -6.68
CA THR A 29 5.52 -11.25 -7.54
C THR A 29 4.00 -11.34 -7.60
N ILE A 30 3.29 -10.47 -6.88
CA ILE A 30 1.82 -10.44 -6.78
C ILE A 30 1.20 -9.89 -8.08
N CYS A 31 2.03 -9.58 -9.05
CA CYS A 31 1.66 -8.96 -10.32
C CYS A 31 1.11 -9.90 -11.38
N SER A 32 0.86 -11.17 -11.11
CA SER A 32 0.25 -12.09 -12.05
C SER A 32 -1.22 -12.34 -11.73
N GLY A 33 -2.09 -11.53 -12.27
CA GLY A 33 -3.51 -11.85 -12.53
C GLY A 33 -4.47 -12.00 -11.35
N SER A 34 -4.02 -12.30 -10.13
CA SER A 34 -4.84 -12.34 -8.93
C SER A 34 -4.01 -12.00 -7.70
N LEU A 35 -4.58 -11.24 -6.78
CA LEU A 35 -4.06 -11.09 -5.42
C LEU A 35 -4.25 -12.44 -4.72
N THR A 36 -3.34 -13.38 -4.97
CA THR A 36 -3.32 -14.62 -4.22
C THR A 36 -2.49 -14.38 -2.98
N PHE A 37 -3.11 -13.79 -1.96
CA PHE A 37 -2.58 -14.01 -0.62
C PHE A 37 -2.76 -15.51 -0.36
N ASN A 38 -1.69 -16.23 -0.05
CA ASN A 38 -1.78 -17.59 0.50
C ASN A 38 -2.28 -17.55 1.97
N ALA A 39 -3.20 -16.68 2.24
CA ALA A 39 -4.11 -16.76 3.34
C ALA A 39 -5.38 -17.31 2.74
N THR A 40 -5.94 -18.35 3.31
CA THR A 40 -7.27 -18.84 2.97
C THR A 40 -8.26 -17.75 3.36
N VAL A 41 -8.33 -16.69 2.55
CA VAL A 41 -9.34 -15.65 2.69
C VAL A 41 -10.56 -16.20 2.03
N LEU A 42 -11.48 -16.69 2.85
CA LEU A 42 -12.72 -17.31 2.42
C LEU A 42 -13.70 -16.35 1.72
N ASN A 43 -13.32 -15.06 1.55
CA ASN A 43 -14.05 -14.08 0.75
C ASN A 43 -13.05 -13.07 0.18
N SER A 44 -12.33 -13.44 -0.88
CA SER A 44 -11.58 -12.47 -1.66
C SER A 44 -12.58 -11.64 -2.46
N SER A 45 -12.89 -10.44 -2.00
CA SER A 45 -13.41 -9.42 -2.91
C SER A 45 -12.34 -9.21 -3.99
N ASN A 46 -12.72 -9.35 -5.27
CA ASN A 46 -11.82 -9.01 -6.37
C ASN A 46 -11.30 -7.59 -6.17
N PRO A 47 -9.99 -7.34 -6.29
CA PRO A 47 -9.46 -6.00 -6.15
C PRO A 47 -10.07 -5.07 -7.19
N THR A 48 -10.39 -3.85 -6.79
CA THR A 48 -10.88 -2.81 -7.68
C THR A 48 -9.69 -2.16 -8.38
N SER A 49 -9.68 -2.21 -9.70
CA SER A 49 -8.68 -1.49 -10.51
C SER A 49 -9.03 -0.01 -10.58
N ILE A 50 -7.99 0.83 -10.52
CA ILE A 50 -8.10 2.28 -10.70
C ILE A 50 -7.33 2.66 -11.97
N SER A 51 -8.00 3.38 -12.87
CA SER A 51 -7.32 3.99 -14.00
C SER A 51 -6.73 5.33 -13.55
N LEU A 52 -5.42 5.40 -13.48
CA LEU A 52 -4.65 6.62 -13.25
C LEU A 52 -3.81 6.92 -14.48
N SER A 53 -3.74 8.18 -14.85
CA SER A 53 -2.74 8.69 -15.79
C SER A 53 -1.51 9.18 -15.03
N ASP A 54 -0.58 9.76 -15.75
CA ASP A 54 0.57 10.44 -15.19
C ASP A 54 0.14 11.61 -14.28
N ASP A 55 0.79 11.75 -13.13
CA ASP A 55 0.59 12.86 -12.18
C ASP A 55 -0.85 13.15 -11.76
N THR A 56 -1.64 12.10 -11.53
CA THR A 56 -3.03 12.24 -11.12
C THR A 56 -3.35 11.55 -9.79
N HIS A 57 -4.37 12.06 -9.14
CA HIS A 57 -5.04 11.40 -8.03
C HIS A 57 -6.30 10.67 -8.49
N SER A 58 -6.63 9.59 -7.82
CA SER A 58 -7.92 8.91 -7.97
C SER A 58 -9.09 9.77 -7.49
N GLY A 59 -10.31 9.35 -7.77
CA GLY A 59 -11.45 9.74 -6.97
C GLY A 59 -11.33 9.27 -5.51
N VAL A 60 -12.31 9.63 -4.70
CA VAL A 60 -12.38 9.20 -3.29
C VAL A 60 -12.60 7.69 -3.22
N VAL A 61 -11.80 7.01 -2.41
CA VAL A 61 -11.81 5.55 -2.22
C VAL A 61 -12.19 5.21 -0.79
N PRO A 62 -13.17 4.32 -0.55
CA PRO A 62 -13.52 3.86 0.79
C PRO A 62 -12.45 2.91 1.34
N ILE A 63 -12.03 3.10 2.58
CA ILE A 63 -11.10 2.21 3.29
C ILE A 63 -11.80 0.93 3.76
N GLY A 64 -13.12 0.99 3.99
CA GLY A 64 -13.92 -0.12 4.49
C GLY A 64 -13.97 -0.26 6.01
N PHE A 65 -13.19 0.54 6.74
CA PHE A 65 -13.18 0.65 8.19
C PHE A 65 -12.72 2.04 8.62
N THR A 66 -12.81 2.33 9.92
CA THR A 66 -12.25 3.56 10.49
C THR A 66 -10.78 3.37 10.79
N PHE A 67 -9.93 4.17 10.16
CA PHE A 67 -8.49 4.19 10.38
C PHE A 67 -8.09 5.47 11.12
N ASN A 68 -7.39 5.34 12.25
CA ASN A 68 -6.87 6.48 12.99
C ASN A 68 -5.48 6.85 12.46
N TYR A 69 -5.31 8.10 12.06
CA TYR A 69 -4.04 8.60 11.55
C TYR A 69 -3.71 9.94 12.20
N TYR A 70 -2.59 10.00 12.92
CA TYR A 70 -2.19 11.15 13.74
C TYR A 70 -3.33 11.70 14.63
N GLY A 71 -4.10 10.79 15.25
CA GLY A 71 -5.20 11.15 16.16
C GLY A 71 -6.54 11.49 15.49
N THR A 72 -6.60 11.52 14.16
CA THR A 72 -7.82 11.78 13.38
C THR A 72 -8.33 10.49 12.73
N ASN A 73 -9.64 10.29 12.74
CA ASN A 73 -10.30 9.12 12.16
C ASN A 73 -10.69 9.36 10.70
N TYR A 74 -10.33 8.42 9.82
CA TYR A 74 -10.64 8.45 8.39
C TYR A 74 -11.33 7.16 7.98
N THR A 75 -12.29 7.26 7.06
CA THR A 75 -12.97 6.12 6.42
C THR A 75 -12.75 6.08 4.92
N GLN A 76 -12.09 7.09 4.38
CA GLN A 76 -11.83 7.30 2.97
C GLN A 76 -10.42 7.84 2.76
N CYS A 77 -9.88 7.61 1.57
CA CYS A 77 -8.61 8.17 1.13
C CYS A 77 -8.65 8.48 -0.37
N VAL A 78 -7.57 9.06 -0.86
CA VAL A 78 -7.29 9.30 -2.28
C VAL A 78 -5.96 8.64 -2.61
N ILE A 79 -5.87 7.97 -3.76
CA ILE A 79 -4.69 7.22 -4.20
C ILE A 79 -4.00 8.03 -5.30
N SER A 80 -2.70 8.26 -5.14
CA SER A 80 -1.87 8.98 -6.11
C SER A 80 -1.28 8.03 -7.16
N SER A 81 -1.08 8.52 -8.39
CA SER A 81 -0.26 7.84 -9.40
C SER A 81 1.19 7.64 -8.95
N ASN A 82 1.70 8.47 -8.05
CA ASN A 82 3.10 8.55 -7.63
C ASN A 82 3.40 7.80 -6.32
N ASN A 83 2.69 6.68 -6.09
CA ASN A 83 2.91 5.74 -4.99
C ASN A 83 2.76 6.34 -3.58
N TYR A 84 1.67 7.03 -3.35
CA TYR A 84 1.23 7.41 -2.01
C TYR A 84 -0.29 7.43 -1.91
N ILE A 85 -0.80 7.44 -0.69
CA ILE A 85 -2.21 7.71 -0.40
C ILE A 85 -2.30 8.94 0.51
N THR A 86 -3.37 9.71 0.36
CA THR A 86 -3.64 10.86 1.22
C THR A 86 -5.06 10.81 1.77
N PHE A 87 -5.23 11.28 2.99
CA PHE A 87 -6.55 11.44 3.61
C PHE A 87 -7.13 12.84 3.36
N ASN A 88 -6.44 13.70 2.61
CA ASN A 88 -6.99 14.96 2.13
C ASN A 88 -7.85 14.73 0.89
N LEU A 89 -9.17 14.62 1.11
CA LEU A 89 -10.13 14.31 0.04
C LEU A 89 -10.26 15.41 -1.01
N ALA A 90 -9.78 16.64 -0.73
CA ALA A 90 -9.75 17.72 -1.70
C ALA A 90 -8.79 17.45 -2.88
N ASN A 91 -7.87 16.50 -2.71
CA ASN A 91 -6.96 16.07 -3.78
C ASN A 91 -7.64 15.17 -4.82
N ALA A 92 -8.84 14.67 -4.57
CA ALA A 92 -9.50 13.72 -5.47
C ALA A 92 -9.68 14.29 -6.89
N ASN A 93 -9.25 13.48 -7.88
CA ASN A 93 -9.26 13.81 -9.32
C ASN A 93 -8.39 15.03 -9.73
N ASN A 94 -7.51 15.49 -8.85
CA ASN A 94 -6.60 16.60 -9.09
C ASN A 94 -5.18 16.12 -9.41
N PHE A 95 -4.31 17.09 -9.70
CA PHE A 95 -2.88 16.87 -9.92
C PHE A 95 -2.21 16.22 -8.71
N SER A 96 -1.32 15.28 -8.97
CA SER A 96 -0.46 14.61 -7.98
C SER A 96 1.00 15.01 -8.21
N PRO A 97 1.69 15.61 -7.21
CA PRO A 97 3.05 16.05 -7.38
C PRO A 97 4.03 14.88 -7.58
N TRP A 98 5.05 15.11 -8.35
CA TRP A 98 6.11 14.17 -8.70
C TRP A 98 7.50 14.65 -8.31
N SER A 99 7.71 15.97 -8.23
CA SER A 99 9.04 16.58 -8.02
C SER A 99 9.44 16.54 -6.55
N ILE A 100 10.57 15.90 -6.28
CA ILE A 100 11.14 15.78 -4.93
C ILE A 100 12.31 16.71 -4.83
N ASN A 101 12.10 17.90 -4.25
CA ASN A 101 13.11 18.94 -4.04
C ASN A 101 13.22 19.41 -2.58
N PHE A 102 12.62 18.64 -1.67
CA PHE A 102 12.60 18.90 -0.22
C PHE A 102 12.52 17.58 0.56
N ASN A 103 12.73 17.68 1.85
CA ASN A 103 12.55 16.58 2.81
C ASN A 103 11.24 16.76 3.57
N VAL A 104 10.64 15.65 4.06
CA VAL A 104 9.53 15.74 5.01
C VAL A 104 10.05 15.68 6.46
N PRO A 105 9.41 16.37 7.44
CA PRO A 105 8.15 17.10 7.32
C PRO A 105 8.32 18.41 6.52
N ASP A 106 7.29 18.73 5.70
CA ASP A 106 7.24 19.95 4.88
C ASP A 106 5.80 20.50 4.87
N ALA A 107 5.66 21.79 5.19
CA ALA A 107 4.37 22.46 5.25
C ALA A 107 3.99 23.17 3.93
N SER A 108 4.88 23.21 2.95
CA SER A 108 4.66 23.96 1.70
C SER A 108 3.90 23.18 0.64
N THR A 109 4.06 21.84 0.57
CA THR A 109 3.44 20.99 -0.43
C THR A 109 2.23 20.28 0.17
N THR A 110 1.04 20.85 -0.02
CA THR A 110 -0.20 20.40 0.63
C THR A 110 -0.70 19.06 0.12
N GLU A 111 -0.38 18.68 -1.11
CA GLU A 111 -0.85 17.46 -1.77
C GLU A 111 -0.28 16.19 -1.13
N ILE A 112 0.94 16.26 -0.57
CA ILE A 112 1.58 15.14 0.13
C ILE A 112 1.40 15.19 1.65
N GLN A 113 0.64 16.15 2.17
CA GLN A 113 0.27 16.19 3.58
C GLN A 113 -0.86 15.22 3.87
N ASN A 114 -1.01 14.89 5.15
CA ASN A 114 -2.00 13.91 5.59
C ASN A 114 -1.88 12.59 4.80
N ALA A 115 -0.64 12.15 4.55
CA ALA A 115 -0.33 11.16 3.54
C ALA A 115 0.62 10.06 4.05
N ILE A 116 0.52 8.90 3.41
CA ILE A 116 1.43 7.77 3.56
C ILE A 116 2.18 7.62 2.25
N LEU A 117 3.47 7.95 2.28
CA LEU A 117 4.40 7.95 1.15
C LEU A 117 5.11 6.61 1.10
N GLY A 118 4.80 5.77 0.13
CA GLY A 118 5.22 4.41 0.19
C GLY A 118 5.97 3.78 -1.01
N PRO A 119 7.22 4.09 -1.32
CA PRO A 119 7.92 5.37 -1.38
C PRO A 119 7.36 6.28 -2.48
N TRP A 120 7.10 7.54 -2.18
CA TRP A 120 6.69 8.53 -3.16
C TRP A 120 7.83 8.84 -4.13
N GLN A 121 7.54 8.68 -5.41
CA GLN A 121 8.46 8.94 -6.54
C GLN A 121 7.66 9.07 -7.83
N ASP A 122 8.28 9.59 -8.87
CA ASP A 122 7.65 9.78 -10.17
C ASP A 122 7.55 8.46 -10.94
N ILE A 123 6.34 7.91 -11.04
CA ILE A 123 5.99 6.72 -11.81
C ILE A 123 4.72 6.98 -12.63
N ASN A 124 4.63 6.37 -13.80
CA ASN A 124 3.56 6.64 -14.75
C ASN A 124 2.63 5.44 -15.00
N PRO A 125 1.50 5.32 -14.26
CA PRO A 125 0.50 4.28 -14.53
C PRO A 125 -0.15 4.40 -15.91
N GLY A 126 -0.15 5.59 -16.51
CA GLY A 126 -0.65 5.80 -17.87
C GLY A 126 0.19 5.14 -18.95
N ALA A 127 1.45 4.82 -18.66
CA ALA A 127 2.36 4.12 -19.55
C ALA A 127 2.29 2.58 -19.41
N GLY A 128 1.61 2.06 -18.38
CA GLY A 128 1.45 0.61 -18.16
C GLY A 128 1.35 0.21 -16.69
N GLY A 129 1.25 -1.09 -16.46
CA GLY A 129 1.04 -1.65 -15.13
C GLY A 129 -0.41 -1.52 -14.65
N ASN A 130 -0.61 -1.75 -13.36
CA ASN A 130 -1.93 -1.67 -12.75
C ASN A 130 -1.85 -1.08 -11.34
N VAL A 131 -2.78 -0.18 -11.01
CA VAL A 131 -3.05 0.26 -9.64
C VAL A 131 -4.37 -0.33 -9.19
N ARG A 132 -4.38 -1.00 -8.04
CA ARG A 132 -5.56 -1.69 -7.51
C ARG A 132 -5.68 -1.48 -6.01
N TYR A 133 -6.89 -1.60 -5.49
CA TYR A 133 -7.11 -1.63 -4.05
C TYR A 133 -8.15 -2.67 -3.66
N ALA A 134 -8.08 -3.12 -2.41
CA ALA A 134 -9.08 -3.98 -1.79
C ALA A 134 -9.05 -3.82 -0.27
N THR A 135 -10.18 -4.11 0.37
CA THR A 135 -10.23 -4.34 1.81
C THR A 135 -10.46 -5.81 2.04
N VAL A 136 -9.53 -6.47 2.70
CA VAL A 136 -9.53 -7.91 2.95
C VAL A 136 -9.65 -8.22 4.44
N GLY A 137 -10.06 -9.45 4.76
CA GLY A 137 -10.23 -9.89 6.14
C GLY A 137 -11.61 -9.55 6.71
N THR A 138 -11.77 -9.81 8.00
CA THR A 138 -13.01 -9.58 8.76
C THR A 138 -12.75 -8.70 9.96
N ALA A 139 -13.74 -7.86 10.30
CA ALA A 139 -13.64 -7.00 11.48
C ALA A 139 -13.38 -7.83 12.75
N PRO A 140 -12.51 -7.36 13.65
CA PRO A 140 -11.78 -6.09 13.65
C PRO A 140 -10.37 -6.17 13.02
N ASN A 141 -10.09 -7.17 12.18
CA ASN A 141 -8.76 -7.43 11.63
C ASN A 141 -8.72 -7.24 10.11
N ARG A 142 -9.46 -6.24 9.58
CA ARG A 142 -9.44 -5.91 8.16
C ARG A 142 -8.13 -5.19 7.79
N ILE A 143 -7.75 -5.35 6.53
CA ILE A 143 -6.60 -4.66 5.95
C ILE A 143 -7.06 -4.00 4.65
N PHE A 144 -6.88 -2.71 4.54
CA PHE A 144 -6.99 -2.00 3.28
C PHE A 144 -5.64 -2.02 2.57
N VAL A 145 -5.62 -2.50 1.34
CA VAL A 145 -4.40 -2.68 0.54
C VAL A 145 -4.52 -1.84 -0.72
N VAL A 146 -3.50 -1.04 -1.01
CA VAL A 146 -3.28 -0.42 -2.31
C VAL A 146 -2.05 -1.05 -2.93
N GLU A 147 -2.18 -1.53 -4.16
CA GLU A 147 -1.12 -2.20 -4.89
C GLU A 147 -0.76 -1.42 -6.16
N TYR A 148 0.53 -1.23 -6.35
CA TYR A 148 1.14 -0.74 -7.59
C TYR A 148 1.91 -1.89 -8.21
N CYS A 149 1.54 -2.31 -9.42
CA CYS A 149 2.07 -3.50 -10.04
C CYS A 149 2.65 -3.18 -11.41
N ASN A 150 3.97 -3.36 -11.56
CA ASN A 150 4.72 -3.16 -12.80
C ASN A 150 4.49 -1.77 -13.43
N ILE A 151 4.42 -0.74 -12.59
CA ILE A 151 4.25 0.63 -13.06
C ILE A 151 5.57 1.13 -13.67
N PRO A 152 5.59 1.58 -14.93
CA PRO A 152 6.80 2.17 -15.51
C PRO A 152 7.27 3.40 -14.72
N MET A 153 8.59 3.49 -14.49
CA MET A 153 9.20 4.71 -13.97
C MET A 153 9.04 5.82 -15.01
N PHE A 154 8.70 7.04 -14.57
CA PHE A 154 8.71 8.17 -15.51
C PHE A 154 10.11 8.36 -16.10
N SER A 155 10.19 8.67 -17.41
CA SER A 155 11.44 8.82 -18.18
C SER A 155 12.30 7.55 -18.34
N CYS A 156 12.10 6.50 -17.52
CA CYS A 156 12.81 5.21 -17.60
C CYS A 156 11.79 4.07 -17.76
N THR A 157 10.98 4.09 -18.81
CA THR A 157 9.80 3.21 -18.98
C THR A 157 10.11 1.73 -19.10
N ASN A 158 11.35 1.37 -19.35
CA ASN A 158 11.83 -0.03 -19.30
C ASN A 158 12.06 -0.52 -17.85
N LEU A 159 12.06 0.35 -16.86
CA LEU A 159 12.17 0.04 -15.46
C LEU A 159 10.79 0.05 -14.83
N GLN A 160 10.43 -1.02 -14.12
CA GLN A 160 9.10 -1.21 -13.56
C GLN A 160 9.14 -1.23 -12.03
N PHE A 161 8.31 -0.40 -11.43
CA PHE A 161 8.11 -0.28 -10.00
C PHE A 161 6.96 -1.16 -9.53
N SER A 162 7.10 -1.80 -8.36
CA SER A 162 6.02 -2.55 -7.72
C SER A 162 6.09 -2.44 -6.20
N SER A 163 4.95 -2.11 -5.59
CA SER A 163 4.83 -1.98 -4.14
C SER A 163 3.40 -2.19 -3.65
N GLN A 164 3.25 -2.27 -2.33
CA GLN A 164 1.96 -2.20 -1.64
C GLN A 164 2.02 -1.23 -0.46
N ILE A 165 0.91 -0.52 -0.23
CA ILE A 165 0.62 0.23 1.00
C ILE A 165 -0.53 -0.47 1.70
N GLN A 166 -0.39 -0.77 2.98
CA GLN A 166 -1.36 -1.51 3.77
C GLN A 166 -1.75 -0.74 5.03
N LEU A 167 -3.07 -0.58 5.24
CA LEU A 167 -3.65 -0.02 6.47
C LEU A 167 -4.34 -1.12 7.25
N TYR A 168 -3.98 -1.29 8.50
CA TYR A 168 -4.54 -2.31 9.38
C TYR A 168 -5.60 -1.70 10.30
N GLU A 169 -6.80 -2.29 10.32
CA GLU A 169 -7.89 -1.84 11.19
C GLU A 169 -7.50 -1.93 12.67
N ASN A 170 -6.92 -3.07 13.06
CA ASN A 170 -6.47 -3.27 14.43
C ASN A 170 -5.13 -2.55 14.66
N GLY A 171 -5.12 -1.61 15.59
CA GLY A 171 -3.93 -0.87 16.02
C GLY A 171 -3.53 0.27 15.08
N SER A 172 -4.33 0.60 14.06
CA SER A 172 -4.04 1.70 13.10
C SER A 172 -2.61 1.69 12.56
N ARG A 173 -2.14 0.49 12.23
CA ARG A 173 -0.78 0.26 11.75
C ARG A 173 -0.71 0.47 10.23
N VAL A 174 0.39 1.05 9.78
CA VAL A 174 0.76 1.16 8.37
C VAL A 174 1.90 0.19 8.07
N GLN A 175 1.82 -0.51 6.95
CA GLN A 175 2.94 -1.24 6.36
C GLN A 175 3.08 -0.89 4.89
N THR A 176 4.31 -0.88 4.41
CA THR A 176 4.62 -0.76 2.99
C THR A 176 5.54 -1.91 2.59
N HIS A 177 5.24 -2.52 1.46
CA HIS A 177 6.04 -3.60 0.89
C HIS A 177 6.58 -3.13 -0.45
N ILE A 178 7.90 -3.06 -0.58
CA ILE A 178 8.58 -2.71 -1.82
C ILE A 178 9.04 -4.01 -2.47
N ILE A 179 8.44 -4.36 -3.60
CA ILE A 179 8.76 -5.57 -4.37
C ILE A 179 9.86 -5.26 -5.37
N SER A 180 9.74 -4.12 -6.07
CA SER A 180 10.73 -3.62 -7.01
C SER A 180 10.76 -2.10 -6.98
N LYS A 181 11.92 -1.51 -6.73
CA LYS A 181 12.18 -0.08 -6.87
C LYS A 181 13.48 0.12 -7.64
N PRO A 182 13.44 0.02 -8.97
CA PRO A 182 14.62 0.31 -9.78
C PRO A 182 15.02 1.78 -9.67
N LEU A 183 16.26 2.08 -10.00
CA LEU A 183 16.81 3.41 -9.92
C LEU A 183 16.83 4.07 -11.31
N CYS A 184 15.98 5.07 -11.53
CA CYS A 184 16.01 5.94 -12.71
C CYS A 184 16.86 7.16 -12.41
N THR A 185 18.18 7.05 -12.63
CA THR A 185 19.14 8.13 -12.30
C THR A 185 19.07 9.33 -13.22
N THR A 186 18.49 9.16 -14.42
CA THR A 186 18.34 10.22 -15.42
C THR A 186 17.17 11.15 -15.14
N TRP A 187 16.32 10.78 -14.17
CA TRP A 187 15.16 11.56 -13.77
C TRP A 187 15.10 11.69 -12.24
N ASN A 188 14.91 12.91 -11.74
CA ASN A 188 14.89 13.22 -10.30
C ASN A 188 16.03 12.54 -9.52
N THR A 189 17.15 12.25 -10.16
CA THR A 189 18.30 11.50 -9.58
C THR A 189 17.92 10.19 -8.90
N GLY A 190 16.73 9.62 -9.20
CA GLY A 190 16.18 8.42 -8.59
C GLY A 190 15.65 8.62 -7.17
N GLN A 191 15.47 9.87 -6.74
CA GLN A 191 15.01 10.20 -5.39
C GLN A 191 13.61 9.65 -5.09
N ALA A 192 13.39 9.35 -3.81
CA ALA A 192 12.10 8.98 -3.27
C ALA A 192 11.97 9.39 -1.80
N ILE A 193 10.74 9.57 -1.32
CA ILE A 193 10.45 9.76 0.11
C ILE A 193 9.59 8.60 0.60
N HIS A 194 10.03 7.94 1.67
CA HIS A 194 9.32 6.85 2.31
C HIS A 194 8.99 7.22 3.76
N ALA A 195 7.75 7.63 3.99
CA ALA A 195 7.37 8.25 5.26
C ALA A 195 5.85 8.23 5.49
N THR A 196 5.46 8.49 6.73
CA THR A 196 4.13 9.05 7.05
C THR A 196 4.26 10.55 7.27
N HIS A 197 3.26 11.33 6.86
CA HIS A 197 3.29 12.80 6.90
C HIS A 197 1.94 13.33 7.39
N ASN A 198 1.92 14.08 8.49
CA ASN A 198 0.69 14.51 9.12
C ASN A 198 -0.05 15.61 8.33
N ASN A 199 -1.28 15.90 8.75
CA ASN A 199 -1.99 17.08 8.28
C ASN A 199 -1.28 18.35 8.76
N GLY A 200 -1.06 19.29 7.84
CA GLY A 200 -0.32 20.54 8.10
C GLY A 200 1.20 20.41 7.95
N GLY A 201 1.75 19.23 7.62
CA GLY A 201 3.16 19.06 7.26
C GLY A 201 4.17 19.38 8.35
N THR A 202 3.78 19.25 9.62
CA THR A 202 4.62 19.61 10.78
C THR A 202 5.30 18.40 11.43
N GLN A 203 4.82 17.19 11.12
CA GLN A 203 5.33 15.92 11.65
C GLN A 203 5.42 14.88 10.55
N ALA A 204 6.50 14.10 10.57
CA ALA A 204 6.68 12.95 9.71
C ALA A 204 7.40 11.82 10.46
N THR A 205 7.08 10.57 10.13
CA THR A 205 7.89 9.42 10.50
C THR A 205 8.53 8.90 9.22
N VAL A 206 9.84 9.04 9.11
CA VAL A 206 10.60 8.71 7.91
C VAL A 206 11.31 7.39 8.09
N VAL A 207 11.29 6.53 7.08
CA VAL A 207 12.15 5.34 7.05
C VAL A 207 13.60 5.80 6.91
N THR A 208 14.47 5.31 7.79
CA THR A 208 15.88 5.71 7.87
C THR A 208 16.55 5.68 6.51
N GLY A 209 17.19 6.78 6.12
CA GLY A 209 17.87 6.92 4.84
C GLY A 209 16.97 7.11 3.62
N ARG A 210 15.64 7.35 3.81
CA ARG A 210 14.68 7.45 2.70
C ARG A 210 13.86 8.74 2.70
N ASN A 211 14.55 9.86 2.88
CA ASN A 211 13.96 11.20 2.82
C ASN A 211 14.63 11.99 1.70
N ALA A 212 14.05 11.94 0.50
CA ALA A 212 14.62 12.50 -0.73
C ALA A 212 15.97 11.87 -1.17
N ASN A 213 16.24 10.65 -0.74
CA ASN A 213 17.43 9.89 -1.15
C ASN A 213 17.09 8.93 -2.30
N SER A 214 18.08 8.63 -3.12
CA SER A 214 18.01 7.66 -4.21
C SER A 214 18.21 6.21 -3.73
#